data_ce3df41bde2471cc377cb039d0dec9db
#
_entry.id   ce3df41bde2471cc377cb039d0dec9db
#
_cell.length_a   1.000
_cell.length_b   1.000
_cell.length_c   1.000
_cell.angle_alpha   90.00
_cell.angle_beta   90.00
_cell.angle_gamma   90.00
#
_symmetry.space_group_name_H-M   'P 1'
#
loop_
_entity.id
_entity.type
_entity.pdbx_description
1 polymer ?
#
loop_
_entity_poly.entity_id
_entity_poly.type
_entity_poly.pdbx_seq_one_letter_code
_entity_poly.pdbx_strand_id
1 'polypeptide(L)'
;MFAVLVSGSVSAEEFTGRKGSFHGFVQFDFQVQGARCRVVTPKEPAAGKPWIWRARFWGHEPQLDVALLKCGWHVAYCDVGNLFGSPKAVERWNQFYEHLTTTHGLAKRPALEGMSRGGLIMYNWAKANATKVLCIYGDAPVCDIKSWPGGKGKGKGHVRTWRACLAAYGLNEKQALAFRGNPIDGLEPLAKAGVPLIHVVGDADKVVPVAENTAILEERYKKLGGFIKVIHKPGVGHHPHSLKDPSPLVEFIEKAAKAAGGKK
;
A
#
# COMPACT_ATOMS: atom_id res chain seq x y z
N MET A 1 46.50 -21.17 8.53
CA MET A 1 46.20 -19.78 8.14
C MET A 1 44.69 -19.62 8.08
N PHE A 2 44.08 -19.15 9.16
CA PHE A 2 42.63 -18.97 9.23
C PHE A 2 42.27 -17.56 8.74
N ALA A 3 41.55 -17.47 7.66
CA ALA A 3 40.99 -16.19 7.17
C ALA A 3 39.80 -15.81 8.04
N VAL A 4 39.95 -14.77 8.86
CA VAL A 4 38.85 -14.14 9.59
C VAL A 4 38.02 -13.31 8.59
N LEU A 5 36.84 -13.80 8.19
CA LEU A 5 35.85 -13.02 7.47
C LEU A 5 35.29 -11.97 8.43
N VAL A 6 35.77 -10.74 8.34
CA VAL A 6 35.20 -9.58 9.00
C VAL A 6 33.93 -9.24 8.22
N SER A 7 32.75 -9.68 8.71
CA SER A 7 31.47 -9.19 8.23
C SER A 7 31.29 -7.76 8.72
N GLY A 8 31.71 -6.80 7.91
CA GLY A 8 31.41 -5.40 8.16
C GLY A 8 29.87 -5.19 8.13
N SER A 9 29.27 -4.99 9.30
CA SER A 9 27.89 -4.50 9.39
C SER A 9 27.88 -3.07 8.84
N VAL A 10 27.33 -2.88 7.63
CA VAL A 10 27.04 -1.54 7.11
C VAL A 10 26.03 -0.92 8.07
N SER A 11 26.48 0.10 8.82
CA SER A 11 25.58 0.87 9.68
C SER A 11 24.51 1.53 8.81
N ALA A 12 23.24 1.33 9.16
CA ALA A 12 22.13 1.98 8.47
C ALA A 12 22.26 3.50 8.63
N GLU A 13 22.18 4.23 7.50
CA GLU A 13 22.25 5.69 7.51
C GLU A 13 20.98 6.29 8.14
N GLU A 14 21.13 7.40 8.85
CA GLU A 14 20.00 8.19 9.33
C GLU A 14 19.28 8.85 8.14
N PHE A 15 17.97 9.13 8.32
CA PHE A 15 17.22 9.85 7.31
C PHE A 15 17.72 11.30 7.19
N THR A 16 17.93 11.73 5.95
CA THR A 16 18.32 13.10 5.59
C THR A 16 17.19 13.77 4.81
N GLY A 17 17.26 15.12 4.69
CA GLY A 17 16.26 15.91 3.96
C GLY A 17 15.63 16.99 4.83
N ARG A 18 14.55 17.61 4.33
CA ARG A 18 13.85 18.65 5.06
C ARG A 18 13.07 18.04 6.23
N LYS A 19 13.43 18.45 7.44
CA LYS A 19 12.69 18.02 8.65
C LYS A 19 11.35 18.77 8.77
N GLY A 20 10.32 18.04 9.17
CA GLY A 20 8.99 18.52 9.50
C GLY A 20 8.40 17.74 10.67
N SER A 21 7.12 17.92 10.90
CA SER A 21 6.38 17.20 11.96
C SER A 21 5.11 16.58 11.38
N PHE A 22 4.82 15.35 11.81
CA PHE A 22 3.59 14.63 11.52
C PHE A 22 3.00 14.12 12.84
N HIS A 23 1.95 14.78 13.34
CA HIS A 23 1.30 14.44 14.62
C HIS A 23 2.27 14.27 15.81
N GLY A 24 3.31 15.13 15.89
CA GLY A 24 4.31 15.10 16.97
C GLY A 24 5.47 14.11 16.76
N PHE A 25 5.55 13.47 15.59
CA PHE A 25 6.66 12.65 15.16
C PHE A 25 7.52 13.38 14.13
N VAL A 26 8.81 13.04 14.04
CA VAL A 26 9.72 13.66 13.08
C VAL A 26 9.42 13.12 11.68
N GLN A 27 9.19 14.01 10.73
CA GLN A 27 9.02 13.73 9.32
C GLN A 27 10.25 14.20 8.54
N PHE A 28 10.69 13.41 7.58
CA PHE A 28 11.71 13.78 6.61
C PHE A 28 11.09 13.81 5.21
N ASP A 29 11.22 14.96 4.52
CA ASP A 29 10.86 15.12 3.11
C ASP A 29 12.13 15.11 2.26
N PHE A 30 12.20 14.23 1.27
CA PHE A 30 13.36 14.08 0.37
C PHE A 30 12.92 13.60 -1.01
N GLN A 31 13.89 13.35 -1.90
CA GLN A 31 13.61 12.80 -3.23
C GLN A 31 14.41 11.52 -3.47
N VAL A 32 13.78 10.57 -4.14
CA VAL A 32 14.44 9.38 -4.68
C VAL A 32 14.16 9.34 -6.18
N GLN A 33 15.20 9.42 -6.99
CA GLN A 33 15.09 9.44 -8.46
C GLN A 33 14.04 10.44 -8.99
N GLY A 34 14.02 11.64 -8.38
CA GLY A 34 13.08 12.72 -8.74
C GLY A 34 11.65 12.56 -8.23
N ALA A 35 11.31 11.46 -7.57
CA ALA A 35 10.02 11.31 -6.88
C ALA A 35 10.07 11.92 -5.47
N ARG A 36 9.05 12.70 -5.11
CA ARG A 36 8.91 13.22 -3.74
C ARG A 36 8.59 12.08 -2.78
N CYS A 37 9.39 11.95 -1.74
CA CYS A 37 9.27 10.92 -0.74
C CYS A 37 9.18 11.50 0.67
N ARG A 38 8.59 10.73 1.58
CA ARG A 38 8.47 11.07 2.99
C ARG A 38 8.68 9.83 3.84
N VAL A 39 9.32 10.04 4.97
CA VAL A 39 9.37 9.05 6.05
C VAL A 39 9.10 9.76 7.36
N VAL A 40 8.22 9.18 8.16
CA VAL A 40 8.00 9.58 9.55
C VAL A 40 8.63 8.52 10.44
N THR A 41 9.47 8.97 11.35
CA THR A 41 10.16 8.07 12.29
C THR A 41 9.42 8.01 13.62
N PRO A 42 9.26 6.82 14.21
CA PRO A 42 8.76 6.71 15.58
C PRO A 42 9.77 7.32 16.56
N LYS A 43 9.33 7.64 17.79
CA LYS A 43 10.22 8.11 18.85
C LYS A 43 11.25 7.04 19.22
N GLU A 44 10.80 5.80 19.32
CA GLU A 44 11.61 4.62 19.60
C GLU A 44 11.29 3.55 18.55
N PRO A 45 12.19 3.30 17.59
CA PRO A 45 11.98 2.29 16.58
C PRO A 45 11.90 0.88 17.17
N ALA A 46 10.87 0.13 16.81
CA ALA A 46 10.77 -1.28 17.17
C ALA A 46 11.88 -2.10 16.49
N ALA A 47 12.24 -3.24 17.10
CA ALA A 47 13.28 -4.13 16.57
C ALA A 47 12.98 -4.52 15.11
N GLY A 48 14.02 -4.50 14.27
CA GLY A 48 13.89 -4.78 12.85
C GLY A 48 13.34 -3.63 12.02
N LYS A 49 13.08 -2.46 12.62
CA LYS A 49 12.61 -1.24 11.96
C LYS A 49 11.40 -1.51 11.03
N PRO A 50 10.26 -2.03 11.56
CA PRO A 50 9.08 -2.25 10.76
C PRO A 50 8.51 -0.94 10.21
N TRP A 51 7.81 -1.03 9.08
CA TRP A 51 7.22 0.13 8.45
C TRP A 51 5.95 -0.19 7.67
N ILE A 52 5.07 0.83 7.57
CA ILE A 52 3.91 0.82 6.70
C ILE A 52 4.11 1.79 5.55
N TRP A 53 3.72 1.38 4.35
CA TRP A 53 3.86 2.16 3.13
C TRP A 53 2.51 2.66 2.65
N ARG A 54 2.28 3.95 2.85
CA ARG A 54 1.06 4.63 2.44
C ARG A 54 1.09 4.98 0.95
N ALA A 55 0.11 4.49 0.18
CA ALA A 55 0.11 4.60 -1.27
C ALA A 55 -0.34 5.98 -1.78
N ARG A 56 -1.23 6.68 -1.08
CA ARG A 56 -1.84 7.95 -1.51
C ARG A 56 -2.39 8.73 -0.33
N PHE A 57 -2.84 9.96 -0.59
CA PHE A 57 -3.57 10.81 0.36
C PHE A 57 -2.83 11.01 1.68
N TRP A 58 -1.58 11.49 1.58
CA TRP A 58 -0.75 11.75 2.75
C TRP A 58 -1.47 12.61 3.80
N GLY A 59 -1.51 12.11 5.02
CA GLY A 59 -2.10 12.81 6.17
C GLY A 59 -3.63 12.80 6.22
N HIS A 60 -4.33 12.18 5.27
CA HIS A 60 -5.78 12.02 5.34
C HIS A 60 -6.15 10.78 6.15
N GLU A 61 -7.04 10.93 7.15
CA GLU A 61 -7.44 9.85 8.08
C GLU A 61 -6.22 9.08 8.64
N PRO A 62 -5.34 9.75 9.42
CA PRO A 62 -4.04 9.22 9.81
C PRO A 62 -4.06 8.33 11.05
N GLN A 63 -5.24 7.87 11.52
CA GLN A 63 -5.39 7.15 12.79
C GLN A 63 -4.49 5.92 12.87
N LEU A 64 -4.44 5.13 11.78
CA LEU A 64 -3.58 3.95 11.71
C LEU A 64 -2.10 4.33 11.70
N ASP A 65 -1.71 5.32 10.89
CA ASP A 65 -0.32 5.79 10.81
C ASP A 65 0.19 6.21 12.19
N VAL A 66 -0.62 7.03 12.91
CA VAL A 66 -0.27 7.53 14.23
C VAL A 66 -0.21 6.40 15.26
N ALA A 67 -1.12 5.43 15.19
CA ALA A 67 -1.12 4.28 16.08
C ALA A 67 0.13 3.42 15.88
N LEU A 68 0.50 3.14 14.63
CA LEU A 68 1.70 2.37 14.31
C LEU A 68 2.99 3.10 14.67
N LEU A 69 3.07 4.44 14.49
CA LEU A 69 4.20 5.24 14.97
C LEU A 69 4.39 5.13 16.49
N LYS A 70 3.30 5.09 17.27
CA LYS A 70 3.36 4.84 18.72
C LYS A 70 3.85 3.43 19.07
N CYS A 71 3.63 2.46 18.17
CA CYS A 71 4.14 1.08 18.30
C CYS A 71 5.57 0.90 17.77
N GLY A 72 6.27 1.99 17.40
CA GLY A 72 7.65 1.92 16.92
C GLY A 72 7.80 1.63 15.42
N TRP A 73 6.72 1.69 14.64
CA TRP A 73 6.75 1.54 13.18
C TRP A 73 7.10 2.87 12.50
N HIS A 74 7.78 2.78 11.37
CA HIS A 74 7.96 3.93 10.45
C HIS A 74 6.75 4.03 9.52
N VAL A 75 6.42 5.25 9.07
CA VAL A 75 5.42 5.48 8.02
C VAL A 75 6.13 6.08 6.81
N ALA A 76 5.96 5.47 5.65
CA ALA A 76 6.63 5.88 4.43
C ALA A 76 5.64 6.23 3.31
N TYR A 77 6.04 7.16 2.43
CA TYR A 77 5.26 7.60 1.29
C TYR A 77 6.17 7.95 0.11
N CYS A 78 5.77 7.55 -1.09
CA CYS A 78 6.40 7.97 -2.35
C CYS A 78 5.32 8.45 -3.33
N ASP A 79 5.47 9.65 -3.87
CA ASP A 79 4.47 10.27 -4.75
C ASP A 79 4.47 9.64 -6.15
N VAL A 80 3.47 8.82 -6.39
CA VAL A 80 3.14 8.24 -7.69
C VAL A 80 1.66 8.42 -8.03
N GLY A 81 1.01 9.38 -7.38
CA GLY A 81 -0.44 9.52 -7.38
C GLY A 81 -1.08 9.68 -8.75
N ASN A 82 -0.41 10.34 -9.69
CA ASN A 82 -0.93 10.56 -11.04
C ASN A 82 -0.49 9.47 -12.04
N LEU A 83 0.15 8.41 -11.56
CA LEU A 83 0.55 7.27 -12.37
C LEU A 83 -0.39 6.07 -12.25
N PHE A 84 -1.44 6.13 -11.42
CA PHE A 84 -2.53 5.14 -11.31
C PHE A 84 -2.09 3.68 -11.18
N GLY A 85 -0.92 3.43 -10.59
CA GLY A 85 -0.38 2.07 -10.48
C GLY A 85 0.16 1.48 -11.79
N SER A 86 0.42 2.30 -12.80
CA SER A 86 1.06 1.89 -14.06
C SER A 86 2.47 1.31 -13.84
N PRO A 87 3.08 0.66 -14.84
CA PRO A 87 4.44 0.13 -14.72
C PRO A 87 5.46 1.15 -14.24
N LYS A 88 5.32 2.41 -14.67
CA LYS A 88 6.18 3.52 -14.18
C LYS A 88 6.00 3.81 -12.69
N ALA A 89 4.78 3.67 -12.17
CA ALA A 89 4.54 3.79 -10.73
C ALA A 89 5.21 2.66 -9.94
N VAL A 90 5.10 1.42 -10.45
CA VAL A 90 5.72 0.23 -9.84
C VAL A 90 7.24 0.39 -9.82
N GLU A 91 7.85 0.86 -10.90
CA GLU A 91 9.30 1.11 -10.97
C GLU A 91 9.76 2.16 -9.94
N ARG A 92 9.06 3.30 -9.83
CA ARG A 92 9.38 4.30 -8.80
C ARG A 92 9.27 3.75 -7.38
N TRP A 93 8.29 2.91 -7.15
CA TRP A 93 8.13 2.24 -5.87
C TRP A 93 9.26 1.23 -5.61
N ASN A 94 9.73 0.50 -6.63
CA ASN A 94 10.89 -0.37 -6.48
C ASN A 94 12.13 0.44 -6.05
N GLN A 95 12.40 1.58 -6.68
CA GLN A 95 13.52 2.44 -6.34
C GLN A 95 13.44 2.96 -4.90
N PHE A 96 12.24 3.38 -4.47
CA PHE A 96 12.02 3.82 -3.10
C PHE A 96 12.14 2.67 -2.08
N TYR A 97 11.61 1.50 -2.38
CA TYR A 97 11.77 0.31 -1.55
C TYR A 97 13.25 -0.04 -1.36
N GLU A 98 14.02 -0.11 -2.43
CA GLU A 98 15.45 -0.39 -2.36
C GLU A 98 16.17 0.67 -1.50
N HIS A 99 15.89 1.95 -1.71
CA HIS A 99 16.48 3.03 -0.92
C HIS A 99 16.19 2.84 0.58
N LEU A 100 14.94 2.59 0.98
CA LEU A 100 14.58 2.42 2.39
C LEU A 100 15.21 1.17 3.02
N THR A 101 15.28 0.08 2.28
CA THR A 101 15.72 -1.22 2.83
C THR A 101 17.24 -1.41 2.78
N THR A 102 17.94 -0.77 1.84
CA THR A 102 19.41 -0.90 1.72
C THR A 102 20.14 0.23 2.43
N THR A 103 19.70 1.48 2.27
CA THR A 103 20.37 2.65 2.85
C THR A 103 19.98 2.84 4.32
N HIS A 104 18.67 2.75 4.63
CA HIS A 104 18.17 3.05 5.98
C HIS A 104 17.90 1.79 6.83
N GLY A 105 18.03 0.59 6.23
CA GLY A 105 17.88 -0.67 6.94
C GLY A 105 16.47 -0.94 7.46
N LEU A 106 15.44 -0.40 6.82
CA LEU A 106 14.05 -0.76 7.16
C LEU A 106 13.76 -2.22 6.83
N ALA A 107 12.74 -2.79 7.48
CA ALA A 107 12.34 -4.17 7.28
C ALA A 107 12.12 -4.51 5.80
N LYS A 108 12.58 -5.68 5.35
CA LYS A 108 12.43 -6.14 3.96
C LYS A 108 10.98 -6.41 3.54
N ARG A 109 10.06 -6.47 4.50
CA ARG A 109 8.64 -6.73 4.24
C ARG A 109 7.78 -5.66 4.89
N PRO A 110 7.44 -4.56 4.18
CA PRO A 110 6.49 -3.56 4.66
C PRO A 110 5.06 -4.08 4.72
N ALA A 111 4.27 -3.51 5.63
CA ALA A 111 2.84 -3.44 5.48
C ALA A 111 2.50 -2.39 4.40
N LEU A 112 1.47 -2.65 3.59
CA LEU A 112 1.01 -1.69 2.58
C LEU A 112 -0.36 -1.15 2.96
N GLU A 113 -0.56 0.15 2.77
CA GLU A 113 -1.84 0.83 2.97
C GLU A 113 -2.26 1.57 1.70
N GLY A 114 -3.48 1.31 1.24
CA GLY A 114 -4.01 1.96 0.05
C GLY A 114 -5.47 2.38 0.19
N MET A 115 -5.70 3.68 0.32
CA MET A 115 -7.01 4.29 0.37
C MET A 115 -7.49 4.66 -1.04
N SER A 116 -8.75 4.36 -1.39
CA SER A 116 -9.36 4.74 -2.65
C SER A 116 -8.45 4.37 -3.84
N ARG A 117 -8.12 5.32 -4.74
CA ARG A 117 -7.21 5.06 -5.87
C ARG A 117 -5.78 4.66 -5.48
N GLY A 118 -5.41 4.75 -4.20
CA GLY A 118 -4.18 4.17 -3.67
C GLY A 118 -4.13 2.65 -3.80
N GLY A 119 -5.27 1.99 -3.88
CA GLY A 119 -5.39 0.56 -4.16
C GLY A 119 -4.69 0.13 -5.46
N LEU A 120 -4.74 0.97 -6.50
CA LEU A 120 -4.14 0.66 -7.81
C LEU A 120 -2.63 0.41 -7.70
N ILE A 121 -1.88 1.36 -7.12
CA ILE A 121 -0.41 1.20 -6.99
C ILE A 121 -0.05 0.15 -5.95
N MET A 122 -0.74 0.15 -4.82
CA MET A 122 -0.47 -0.80 -3.75
C MET A 122 -0.54 -2.25 -4.24
N TYR A 123 -1.63 -2.63 -4.90
CA TYR A 123 -1.80 -3.99 -5.42
C TYR A 123 -0.89 -4.30 -6.61
N ASN A 124 -0.70 -3.35 -7.54
CA ASN A 124 0.15 -3.61 -8.70
C ASN A 124 1.62 -3.78 -8.31
N TRP A 125 2.10 -3.00 -7.34
CA TRP A 125 3.42 -3.23 -6.77
C TRP A 125 3.51 -4.55 -5.98
N ALA A 126 2.51 -4.81 -5.15
CA ALA A 126 2.46 -6.03 -4.34
C ALA A 126 2.46 -7.30 -5.20
N LYS A 127 1.68 -7.35 -6.30
CA LYS A 127 1.67 -8.50 -7.21
C LYS A 127 3.05 -8.73 -7.88
N ALA A 128 3.74 -7.66 -8.24
CA ALA A 128 5.08 -7.73 -8.83
C ALA A 128 6.17 -8.09 -7.80
N ASN A 129 5.92 -7.90 -6.50
CA ASN A 129 6.88 -8.05 -5.42
C ASN A 129 6.32 -8.86 -4.23
N ALA A 130 5.54 -9.90 -4.48
CA ALA A 130 4.73 -10.57 -3.46
C ALA A 130 5.52 -11.07 -2.25
N THR A 131 6.74 -11.55 -2.44
CA THR A 131 7.62 -12.02 -1.35
C THR A 131 8.16 -10.88 -0.46
N LYS A 132 8.09 -9.64 -0.96
CA LYS A 132 8.50 -8.43 -0.24
C LYS A 132 7.36 -7.81 0.58
N VAL A 133 6.14 -8.37 0.57
CA VAL A 133 4.96 -7.80 1.24
C VAL A 133 4.70 -8.52 2.56
N LEU A 134 4.47 -7.77 3.63
CA LEU A 134 4.05 -8.31 4.93
C LEU A 134 2.55 -8.61 4.95
N CYS A 135 1.76 -7.59 4.71
CA CYS A 135 0.29 -7.62 4.63
C CYS A 135 -0.21 -6.40 3.87
N ILE A 136 -1.50 -6.40 3.51
CA ILE A 136 -2.13 -5.30 2.78
C ILE A 136 -3.39 -4.82 3.52
N TYR A 137 -3.48 -3.51 3.75
CA TYR A 137 -4.69 -2.81 4.18
C TYR A 137 -5.24 -1.98 3.03
N GLY A 138 -6.44 -2.28 2.57
CA GLY A 138 -7.19 -1.52 1.59
C GLY A 138 -8.37 -0.78 2.21
N ASP A 139 -8.45 0.54 2.03
CA ASP A 139 -9.57 1.35 2.49
C ASP A 139 -10.40 1.82 1.31
N ALA A 140 -11.57 1.24 1.13
CA ALA A 140 -12.41 1.43 -0.06
C ALA A 140 -11.55 1.45 -1.35
N PRO A 141 -10.66 0.44 -1.54
CA PRO A 141 -9.62 0.51 -2.54
C PRO A 141 -10.20 0.36 -3.95
N VAL A 142 -9.70 1.18 -4.88
CA VAL A 142 -9.93 0.95 -6.31
C VAL A 142 -9.15 -0.29 -6.74
N CYS A 143 -9.89 -1.30 -7.19
CA CYS A 143 -9.33 -2.56 -7.63
C CYS A 143 -9.50 -2.84 -9.12
N ASP A 144 -10.25 -1.99 -9.85
CA ASP A 144 -10.42 -2.04 -11.30
C ASP A 144 -10.50 -0.62 -11.88
N ILE A 145 -9.60 -0.29 -12.81
CA ILE A 145 -9.62 1.02 -13.49
C ILE A 145 -10.91 1.25 -14.28
N LYS A 146 -11.59 0.20 -14.70
CA LYS A 146 -12.88 0.28 -15.41
C LYS A 146 -14.01 0.73 -14.49
N SER A 147 -14.02 0.29 -13.24
CA SER A 147 -14.95 0.76 -12.21
C SER A 147 -14.65 2.22 -11.88
N TRP A 148 -13.43 2.49 -11.42
CA TRP A 148 -12.96 3.85 -11.19
C TRP A 148 -11.49 3.99 -11.68
N PRO A 149 -11.16 5.01 -12.45
CA PRO A 149 -11.96 6.18 -12.83
C PRO A 149 -12.87 6.00 -14.04
N GLY A 150 -12.94 4.79 -14.64
CA GLY A 150 -13.60 4.54 -15.91
C GLY A 150 -15.11 4.75 -15.92
N GLY A 151 -15.80 4.49 -14.80
CA GLY A 151 -17.26 4.59 -14.73
C GLY A 151 -17.99 3.63 -15.70
N LYS A 152 -17.38 2.45 -15.94
CA LYS A 152 -17.91 1.43 -16.86
C LYS A 152 -18.81 0.41 -16.15
N GLY A 153 -19.09 0.63 -14.88
CA GLY A 153 -20.00 -0.14 -14.04
C GLY A 153 -21.08 0.72 -13.42
N LYS A 154 -21.40 0.48 -12.15
CA LYS A 154 -22.41 1.22 -11.37
C LYS A 154 -21.89 2.56 -10.83
N GLY A 155 -20.58 2.68 -10.61
CA GLY A 155 -19.94 3.92 -10.17
C GLY A 155 -19.92 4.97 -11.28
N LYS A 156 -20.04 6.26 -10.91
CA LYS A 156 -20.10 7.36 -11.89
C LYS A 156 -18.80 7.57 -12.66
N GLY A 157 -17.65 7.10 -12.12
CA GLY A 157 -16.34 7.40 -12.68
C GLY A 157 -16.02 8.90 -12.68
N HIS A 158 -14.92 9.25 -13.41
CA HIS A 158 -14.49 10.63 -13.54
C HIS A 158 -13.73 10.84 -14.86
N VAL A 159 -14.35 11.43 -15.85
CA VAL A 159 -13.86 11.54 -17.25
C VAL A 159 -12.44 12.09 -17.35
N ARG A 160 -12.13 13.19 -16.67
CA ARG A 160 -10.78 13.79 -16.69
C ARG A 160 -9.73 12.84 -16.11
N THR A 161 -10.08 12.17 -15.01
CA THR A 161 -9.19 11.20 -14.34
C THR A 161 -9.03 9.94 -15.17
N TRP A 162 -10.08 9.51 -15.87
CA TRP A 162 -10.02 8.39 -16.82
C TRP A 162 -9.01 8.64 -17.94
N ARG A 163 -9.09 9.82 -18.58
CA ARG A 163 -8.12 10.22 -19.62
C ARG A 163 -6.67 10.22 -19.08
N ALA A 164 -6.48 10.76 -17.87
CA ALA A 164 -5.15 10.74 -17.23
C ALA A 164 -4.68 9.32 -16.91
N CYS A 165 -5.58 8.43 -16.50
CA CYS A 165 -5.28 7.01 -16.26
C CYS A 165 -4.85 6.32 -17.55
N LEU A 166 -5.62 6.49 -18.63
CA LEU A 166 -5.27 5.95 -19.94
C LEU A 166 -3.88 6.41 -20.40
N ALA A 167 -3.60 7.70 -20.29
CA ALA A 167 -2.29 8.25 -20.62
C ALA A 167 -1.15 7.67 -19.76
N ALA A 168 -1.39 7.46 -18.46
CA ALA A 168 -0.40 6.87 -17.55
C ALA A 168 -0.05 5.41 -17.90
N TYR A 169 -1.00 4.67 -18.46
CA TYR A 169 -0.80 3.29 -18.91
C TYR A 169 -0.42 3.19 -20.40
N GLY A 170 -0.51 4.28 -21.17
CA GLY A 170 -0.33 4.23 -22.63
C GLY A 170 -1.43 3.45 -23.36
N LEU A 171 -2.65 3.42 -22.81
CA LEU A 171 -3.78 2.67 -23.35
C LEU A 171 -4.77 3.57 -24.08
N ASN A 172 -5.36 3.10 -25.16
CA ASN A 172 -6.59 3.65 -25.70
C ASN A 172 -7.83 3.05 -25.00
N GLU A 173 -9.01 3.57 -25.29
CA GLU A 173 -10.27 3.14 -24.66
C GLU A 173 -10.53 1.64 -24.83
N LYS A 174 -10.38 1.12 -26.05
CA LYS A 174 -10.59 -0.30 -26.36
C LYS A 174 -9.63 -1.21 -25.58
N GLN A 175 -8.36 -0.82 -25.53
CA GLN A 175 -7.33 -1.55 -24.77
C GLN A 175 -7.62 -1.53 -23.26
N ALA A 176 -8.06 -0.38 -22.72
CA ALA A 176 -8.38 -0.27 -21.30
C ALA A 176 -9.59 -1.12 -20.89
N LEU A 177 -10.61 -1.22 -21.75
CA LEU A 177 -11.76 -2.11 -21.53
C LEU A 177 -11.36 -3.59 -21.49
N ALA A 178 -10.37 -3.96 -22.31
CA ALA A 178 -9.81 -5.32 -22.35
C ALA A 178 -8.69 -5.57 -21.31
N PHE A 179 -8.28 -4.52 -20.56
CA PHE A 179 -7.13 -4.60 -19.64
C PHE A 179 -7.35 -5.61 -18.52
N ARG A 180 -6.36 -6.49 -18.31
CA ARG A 180 -6.36 -7.57 -17.31
C ARG A 180 -5.24 -7.43 -16.26
N GLY A 181 -4.66 -6.24 -16.13
CA GLY A 181 -3.60 -5.95 -15.15
C GLY A 181 -4.12 -5.24 -13.89
N ASN A 182 -5.43 -5.24 -13.65
CA ASN A 182 -6.03 -4.57 -12.49
C ASN A 182 -5.68 -5.28 -11.16
N PRO A 183 -5.82 -4.62 -10.00
CA PRO A 183 -5.71 -5.26 -8.70
C PRO A 183 -6.54 -6.54 -8.54
N ILE A 184 -7.74 -6.61 -9.11
CA ILE A 184 -8.59 -7.81 -9.12
C ILE A 184 -8.06 -8.96 -9.98
N ASP A 185 -7.05 -8.70 -10.80
CA ASP A 185 -6.47 -9.69 -11.74
C ASP A 185 -5.09 -10.13 -11.26
N GLY A 186 -4.68 -11.39 -11.54
CA GLY A 186 -3.33 -11.89 -11.28
C GLY A 186 -2.94 -11.87 -9.79
N LEU A 187 -3.81 -12.37 -8.92
CA LEU A 187 -3.61 -12.42 -7.47
C LEU A 187 -2.79 -13.63 -7.00
N GLU A 188 -2.47 -14.57 -7.89
CA GLU A 188 -1.78 -15.81 -7.60
C GLU A 188 -0.43 -15.61 -6.87
N PRO A 189 0.43 -14.63 -7.25
CA PRO A 189 1.69 -14.40 -6.54
C PRO A 189 1.48 -14.04 -5.07
N LEU A 190 0.45 -13.22 -4.76
CA LEU A 190 0.12 -12.83 -3.38
C LEU A 190 -0.40 -14.01 -2.57
N ALA A 191 -1.30 -14.83 -3.15
CA ALA A 191 -1.84 -16.01 -2.50
C ALA A 191 -0.73 -17.05 -2.24
N LYS A 192 0.14 -17.31 -3.22
CA LYS A 192 1.30 -18.21 -3.08
C LYS A 192 2.29 -17.73 -2.00
N ALA A 193 2.49 -16.42 -1.88
CA ALA A 193 3.33 -15.83 -0.84
C ALA A 193 2.64 -15.79 0.54
N GLY A 194 1.36 -16.15 0.64
CA GLY A 194 0.57 -16.15 1.87
C GLY A 194 0.36 -14.74 2.44
N VAL A 195 0.26 -13.71 1.61
CA VAL A 195 0.09 -12.31 2.04
C VAL A 195 -1.32 -12.12 2.60
N PRO A 196 -1.51 -11.82 3.90
CA PRO A 196 -2.85 -11.58 4.43
C PRO A 196 -3.36 -10.19 4.04
N LEU A 197 -4.65 -10.11 3.71
CA LEU A 197 -5.33 -8.88 3.31
C LEU A 197 -6.40 -8.48 4.33
N ILE A 198 -6.56 -7.17 4.54
CA ILE A 198 -7.70 -6.60 5.25
C ILE A 198 -8.24 -5.41 4.48
N HIS A 199 -9.56 -5.36 4.24
CA HIS A 199 -10.23 -4.22 3.64
C HIS A 199 -11.23 -3.61 4.62
N VAL A 200 -11.40 -2.29 4.55
CA VAL A 200 -12.49 -1.54 5.18
C VAL A 200 -13.30 -0.91 4.06
N VAL A 201 -14.60 -1.14 4.01
CA VAL A 201 -15.47 -0.67 2.92
C VAL A 201 -16.78 -0.11 3.45
N GLY A 202 -17.30 0.90 2.78
CA GLY A 202 -18.65 1.40 3.01
C GLY A 202 -19.65 0.71 2.10
N ASP A 203 -20.74 0.14 2.64
CA ASP A 203 -21.69 -0.67 1.86
C ASP A 203 -22.52 0.18 0.89
N ALA A 204 -22.64 1.48 1.14
CA ALA A 204 -23.34 2.43 0.28
C ALA A 204 -22.38 3.22 -0.64
N ASP A 205 -21.14 2.74 -0.85
CA ASP A 205 -20.15 3.42 -1.69
C ASP A 205 -20.58 3.43 -3.17
N LYS A 206 -20.86 4.64 -3.69
CA LYS A 206 -21.24 4.88 -5.10
C LYS A 206 -20.07 5.41 -5.93
N VAL A 207 -18.91 5.65 -5.32
CA VAL A 207 -17.70 6.13 -6.01
C VAL A 207 -16.83 4.95 -6.40
N VAL A 208 -16.58 4.06 -5.44
CA VAL A 208 -15.83 2.80 -5.62
C VAL A 208 -16.72 1.65 -5.13
N PRO A 209 -17.72 1.24 -5.93
CA PRO A 209 -18.69 0.23 -5.49
C PRO A 209 -18.00 -1.07 -5.05
N VAL A 210 -18.40 -1.55 -3.87
CA VAL A 210 -17.83 -2.79 -3.27
C VAL A 210 -17.94 -3.96 -4.23
N ALA A 211 -19.13 -4.10 -4.91
CA ALA A 211 -19.41 -5.19 -5.83
C ALA A 211 -18.47 -5.23 -7.07
N GLU A 212 -17.83 -4.11 -7.42
CA GLU A 212 -16.96 -3.99 -8.59
C GLU A 212 -15.46 -4.04 -8.22
N ASN A 213 -15.15 -3.93 -6.95
CA ASN A 213 -13.79 -3.80 -6.44
C ASN A 213 -13.51 -4.87 -5.37
N THR A 214 -13.74 -4.57 -4.10
CA THR A 214 -13.41 -5.45 -2.98
C THR A 214 -14.07 -6.82 -3.09
N ALA A 215 -15.34 -6.90 -3.45
CA ALA A 215 -16.05 -8.19 -3.51
C ALA A 215 -15.45 -9.14 -4.57
N ILE A 216 -15.09 -8.62 -5.76
CA ILE A 216 -14.43 -9.41 -6.80
C ILE A 216 -13.05 -9.86 -6.34
N LEU A 217 -12.28 -8.95 -5.73
CA LEU A 217 -10.94 -9.26 -5.21
C LEU A 217 -11.03 -10.32 -4.11
N GLU A 218 -11.96 -10.17 -3.17
CA GLU A 218 -12.18 -11.11 -2.07
C GLU A 218 -12.54 -12.50 -2.58
N GLU A 219 -13.51 -12.61 -3.50
CA GLU A 219 -13.92 -13.88 -4.10
C GLU A 219 -12.73 -14.58 -4.77
N ARG A 220 -12.01 -13.86 -5.64
CA ARG A 220 -10.87 -14.41 -6.36
C ARG A 220 -9.73 -14.80 -5.43
N TYR A 221 -9.43 -13.95 -4.43
CA TYR A 221 -8.34 -14.23 -3.51
C TYR A 221 -8.63 -15.46 -2.63
N LYS A 222 -9.86 -15.59 -2.13
CA LYS A 222 -10.30 -16.79 -1.38
C LYS A 222 -10.25 -18.06 -2.23
N LYS A 223 -10.64 -17.99 -3.51
CA LYS A 223 -10.53 -19.13 -4.44
C LYS A 223 -9.08 -19.61 -4.63
N LEU A 224 -8.11 -18.72 -4.51
CA LEU A 224 -6.68 -19.03 -4.56
C LEU A 224 -6.12 -19.52 -3.19
N GLY A 225 -6.95 -19.69 -2.16
CA GLY A 225 -6.53 -20.06 -0.81
C GLY A 225 -5.94 -18.90 0.00
N GLY A 226 -6.03 -17.66 -0.49
CA GLY A 226 -5.55 -16.48 0.22
C GLY A 226 -6.48 -16.06 1.35
N PHE A 227 -5.90 -15.45 2.39
CA PHE A 227 -6.66 -14.91 3.52
C PHE A 227 -6.99 -13.44 3.31
N ILE A 228 -8.27 -13.10 3.32
CA ILE A 228 -8.76 -11.71 3.34
C ILE A 228 -9.88 -11.56 4.37
N LYS A 229 -9.77 -10.50 5.19
CA LYS A 229 -10.83 -10.01 6.09
C LYS A 229 -11.42 -8.73 5.51
N VAL A 230 -12.74 -8.63 5.42
CA VAL A 230 -13.44 -7.41 5.03
C VAL A 230 -14.23 -6.88 6.21
N ILE A 231 -14.01 -5.62 6.56
CA ILE A 231 -14.79 -4.90 7.57
C ILE A 231 -15.76 -4.00 6.80
N HIS A 232 -17.04 -4.29 6.93
CA HIS A 232 -18.13 -3.54 6.34
C HIS A 232 -18.57 -2.41 7.26
N LYS A 233 -18.85 -1.23 6.70
CA LYS A 233 -19.49 -0.09 7.37
C LYS A 233 -20.90 0.09 6.83
N PRO A 234 -21.94 -0.47 7.49
CA PRO A 234 -23.31 -0.42 6.99
C PRO A 234 -23.79 1.01 6.78
N GLY A 235 -24.39 1.28 5.61
CA GLY A 235 -24.93 2.59 5.26
C GLY A 235 -23.90 3.69 4.97
N VAL A 236 -22.60 3.43 5.14
CA VAL A 236 -21.54 4.39 4.87
C VAL A 236 -21.20 4.39 3.37
N GLY A 237 -21.00 5.58 2.79
CA GLY A 237 -20.54 5.76 1.42
C GLY A 237 -19.02 5.66 1.29
N HIS A 238 -18.46 6.36 0.27
CA HIS A 238 -17.01 6.42 0.07
C HIS A 238 -16.28 7.15 1.20
N HIS A 239 -16.95 8.02 1.90
CA HIS A 239 -16.47 8.77 3.06
C HIS A 239 -17.40 8.56 4.26
N PRO A 240 -16.88 8.65 5.52
CA PRO A 240 -15.47 8.79 5.86
C PRO A 240 -14.67 7.51 5.60
N HIS A 241 -13.40 7.68 5.26
CA HIS A 241 -12.44 6.59 5.18
C HIS A 241 -12.03 6.10 6.57
N SER A 242 -11.22 5.02 6.61
CA SER A 242 -10.63 4.45 7.82
C SER A 242 -11.66 3.97 8.87
N LEU A 243 -11.15 3.62 10.03
CA LEU A 243 -11.91 3.37 11.25
C LEU A 243 -11.57 4.45 12.26
N LYS A 244 -12.58 4.95 13.02
CA LYS A 244 -12.33 5.90 14.11
C LYS A 244 -11.38 5.30 15.14
N ASP A 245 -11.58 4.04 15.50
CA ASP A 245 -10.65 3.24 16.29
C ASP A 245 -9.84 2.35 15.34
N PRO A 246 -8.52 2.60 15.19
CA PRO A 246 -7.66 1.83 14.30
C PRO A 246 -7.21 0.47 14.91
N SER A 247 -7.57 0.15 16.16
CA SER A 247 -7.11 -1.05 16.86
C SER A 247 -7.27 -2.34 16.05
N PRO A 248 -8.40 -2.61 15.35
CA PRO A 248 -8.53 -3.82 14.54
C PRO A 248 -7.52 -3.92 13.40
N LEU A 249 -7.06 -2.78 12.86
CA LEU A 249 -6.06 -2.71 11.79
C LEU A 249 -4.65 -2.89 12.37
N VAL A 250 -4.36 -2.26 13.51
CA VAL A 250 -3.08 -2.42 14.22
C VAL A 250 -2.89 -3.88 14.61
N GLU A 251 -3.90 -4.51 15.22
CA GLU A 251 -3.86 -5.93 15.62
C GLU A 251 -3.60 -6.84 14.43
N PHE A 252 -4.24 -6.58 13.29
CA PHE A 252 -4.05 -7.35 12.07
C PHE A 252 -2.60 -7.24 11.57
N ILE A 253 -2.04 -6.03 11.52
CA ILE A 253 -0.68 -5.77 11.04
C ILE A 253 0.36 -6.38 12.00
N GLU A 254 0.19 -6.18 13.32
CA GLU A 254 1.07 -6.74 14.34
C GLU A 254 1.04 -8.28 14.33
N LYS A 255 -0.14 -8.89 14.14
CA LYS A 255 -0.27 -10.35 13.98
C LYS A 255 0.50 -10.86 12.76
N ALA A 256 0.42 -10.15 11.63
CA ALA A 256 1.17 -10.48 10.43
C ALA A 256 2.68 -10.37 10.67
N ALA A 257 3.14 -9.33 11.39
CA ALA A 257 4.55 -9.14 11.73
C ALA A 257 5.08 -10.26 12.63
N LYS A 258 4.34 -10.63 13.67
CA LYS A 258 4.70 -11.75 14.58
C LYS A 258 4.80 -13.08 13.83
N ALA A 259 3.83 -13.37 12.93
CA ALA A 259 3.84 -14.60 12.12
C ALA A 259 5.02 -14.65 11.14
N ALA A 260 5.47 -13.49 10.64
CA ALA A 260 6.64 -13.41 9.76
C ALA A 260 7.98 -13.57 10.50
N GLY A 261 8.08 -13.10 11.74
CA GLY A 261 9.25 -13.26 12.60
C GLY A 261 9.44 -14.65 13.19
N GLY A 262 8.38 -15.43 13.36
CA GLY A 262 8.42 -16.80 13.90
C GLY A 262 8.78 -17.89 12.88
N LYS A 263 8.98 -17.55 11.62
CA LYS A 263 9.41 -18.47 10.55
C LYS A 263 10.92 -18.32 10.28
N LYS A 264 11.74 -18.44 11.34
CA LYS A 264 13.21 -18.56 11.20
C LYS A 264 13.63 -20.01 11.10
#